data_0378f1ba4a14a76bd86bcaae7a0a376b
#
_entry.id   0378f1ba4a14a76bd86bcaae7a0a376b
#
_cell.length_a   1.000
_cell.length_b   1.000
_cell.length_c   1.000
_cell.angle_alpha   90.00
_cell.angle_beta   90.00
_cell.angle_gamma   90.00
#
_symmetry.space_group_name_H-M   'P 1'
#
loop_
_entity.id
_entity.type
_entity.pdbx_description
1 polymer ?
#
loop_
_entity_poly.entity_id
_entity_poly.type
_entity_poly.pdbx_seq_one_letter_code
_entity_poly.pdbx_strand_id
1 'polypeptide(L)'
;MIKEPPPLARSGYRPDLRFGNTIVEVRSDLHSFRNLRAALLQLAYYLTEQPDERGLLVLANPRITDAALRNEWRLAEQTLRPDILRRLSVAAERGAEISAIAGELDPELRKRVRDMVDRQARAQPVRARQPSEAIFLVLLLGWFRRKGPMTTQYLMQAVGCSYPTVASALRRLGNSVRRFSDRRVQLWGFPSEEWQRAVTNLGRVHPTLYYADRSGQRRSPESLLRRALGLDRGDIAVGGVLAARHYYPALDLRGTPRLDLTLHSPAGSADLSFVEQLDPALERTDSKEEPVALAVHVLRTRAVFFETVDDGLPLADQVDCLLALHDARLEPQAREFLDFLVTSVG
;
A
#
# COMPACT_ATOMS: atom_id res chain seq x y z
N MET A 1 -10.11 19.68 6.81
CA MET A 1 -10.63 18.29 6.76
C MET A 1 -10.73 17.89 5.30
N ILE A 2 -9.81 17.07 4.80
CA ILE A 2 -9.87 16.53 3.43
C ILE A 2 -10.68 15.24 3.56
N LYS A 3 -11.96 15.27 3.22
CA LYS A 3 -12.75 14.05 3.10
C LYS A 3 -12.17 13.21 1.96
N GLU A 4 -11.78 11.97 2.26
CA GLU A 4 -11.54 10.99 1.20
C GLU A 4 -12.79 10.90 0.30
N PRO A 5 -12.61 10.92 -1.03
CA PRO A 5 -13.75 10.76 -1.92
C PRO A 5 -14.38 9.38 -1.73
N PRO A 6 -15.70 9.25 -1.69
CA PRO A 6 -16.36 7.96 -1.59
C PRO A 6 -15.97 7.08 -2.79
N PRO A 7 -15.84 5.75 -2.60
CA PRO A 7 -15.54 4.83 -3.70
C PRO A 7 -16.65 4.93 -4.75
N LEU A 8 -16.26 5.07 -6.01
CA LEU A 8 -17.18 5.19 -7.13
C LEU A 8 -17.96 3.90 -7.34
N ALA A 9 -19.27 4.01 -7.45
CA ALA A 9 -20.20 2.91 -7.40
C ALA A 9 -20.08 1.86 -8.54
N ARG A 10 -19.39 2.15 -9.65
CA ARG A 10 -19.29 1.26 -10.81
C ARG A 10 -17.88 0.91 -11.28
N SER A 11 -16.91 1.83 -11.25
CA SER A 11 -15.56 1.58 -11.79
C SER A 11 -14.52 1.19 -10.73
N GLY A 12 -14.79 1.39 -9.45
CA GLY A 12 -13.80 1.21 -8.38
C GLY A 12 -12.60 2.17 -8.49
N TYR A 13 -12.73 3.21 -9.32
CA TYR A 13 -11.69 4.21 -9.51
C TYR A 13 -11.62 5.17 -8.33
N ARG A 14 -10.42 5.39 -7.80
CA ARG A 14 -10.15 6.27 -6.69
C ARG A 14 -9.10 7.30 -7.13
N PRO A 15 -9.46 8.59 -7.28
CA PRO A 15 -8.49 9.62 -7.62
C PRO A 15 -7.52 9.86 -6.47
N ASP A 16 -6.30 10.31 -6.78
CA ASP A 16 -5.28 10.63 -5.77
C ASP A 16 -5.63 11.89 -4.95
N LEU A 17 -6.34 12.86 -5.56
CA LEU A 17 -6.80 14.07 -4.87
C LEU A 17 -8.12 14.56 -5.51
N ARG A 18 -8.95 15.22 -4.69
CA ARG A 18 -10.10 15.99 -5.16
C ARG A 18 -10.00 17.45 -4.67
N PHE A 19 -10.18 18.38 -5.60
CA PHE A 19 -10.19 19.81 -5.31
C PHE A 19 -11.41 20.47 -5.99
N GLY A 20 -12.42 20.84 -5.21
CA GLY A 20 -13.70 21.29 -5.74
C GLY A 20 -14.34 20.20 -6.62
N ASN A 21 -14.62 20.54 -7.87
CA ASN A 21 -15.10 19.60 -8.89
C ASN A 21 -13.98 18.98 -9.75
N THR A 22 -12.72 19.22 -9.41
CA THR A 22 -11.58 18.66 -10.15
C THR A 22 -10.99 17.47 -9.42
N ILE A 23 -10.93 16.33 -10.08
CA ILE A 23 -10.19 15.17 -9.64
C ILE A 23 -8.78 15.20 -10.21
N VAL A 24 -7.82 14.79 -9.41
CA VAL A 24 -6.40 14.76 -9.78
C VAL A 24 -5.89 13.32 -9.72
N GLU A 25 -5.22 12.95 -10.78
CA GLU A 25 -4.50 11.68 -10.90
C GLU A 25 -3.02 11.98 -11.09
N VAL A 26 -2.14 11.43 -10.26
CA VAL A 26 -0.70 11.60 -10.37
C VAL A 26 -0.05 10.33 -10.87
N ARG A 27 0.81 10.48 -11.88
CA ARG A 27 1.63 9.37 -12.39
C ARG A 27 3.10 9.73 -12.30
N SER A 28 3.81 9.02 -11.44
CA SER A 28 5.25 9.15 -11.28
C SER A 28 6.00 8.27 -12.27
N ASP A 29 7.21 8.70 -12.66
CA ASP A 29 8.16 7.91 -13.48
C ASP A 29 7.56 7.37 -14.79
N LEU A 30 6.83 8.22 -15.51
CA LEU A 30 6.25 7.84 -16.80
C LEU A 30 7.33 7.62 -17.84
N HIS A 31 7.53 6.34 -18.23
CA HIS A 31 8.58 5.93 -19.16
C HIS A 31 8.07 5.63 -20.58
N SER A 32 6.75 5.56 -20.80
CA SER A 32 6.19 5.16 -22.09
C SER A 32 4.88 5.86 -22.40
N PHE A 33 4.65 6.13 -23.68
CA PHE A 33 3.37 6.65 -24.17
C PHE A 33 2.19 5.70 -23.92
N ARG A 34 2.44 4.39 -23.85
CA ARG A 34 1.39 3.41 -23.52
C ARG A 34 0.80 3.68 -22.14
N ASN A 35 1.64 3.98 -21.15
CA ASN A 35 1.18 4.28 -19.80
C ASN A 35 0.45 5.62 -19.73
N LEU A 36 0.93 6.62 -20.49
CA LEU A 36 0.24 7.92 -20.63
C LEU A 36 -1.17 7.75 -21.21
N ARG A 37 -1.26 7.03 -22.34
CA ARG A 37 -2.54 6.76 -22.98
C ARG A 37 -3.51 6.00 -22.09
N ALA A 38 -3.01 5.00 -21.33
CA ALA A 38 -3.82 4.26 -20.37
C ALA A 38 -4.37 5.17 -19.26
N ALA A 39 -3.55 6.06 -18.71
CA ALA A 39 -3.98 7.02 -17.67
C ALA A 39 -5.00 8.03 -18.22
N LEU A 40 -4.79 8.57 -19.44
CA LEU A 40 -5.72 9.46 -20.09
C LEU A 40 -7.07 8.79 -20.36
N LEU A 41 -7.07 7.56 -20.86
CA LEU A 41 -8.29 6.80 -21.12
C LEU A 41 -9.04 6.48 -19.83
N GLN A 42 -8.33 6.11 -18.77
CA GLN A 42 -8.94 5.84 -17.46
C GLN A 42 -9.64 7.08 -16.90
N LEU A 43 -8.98 8.24 -16.98
CA LEU A 43 -9.54 9.50 -16.52
C LEU A 43 -10.69 9.96 -17.41
N ALA A 44 -10.57 9.80 -18.74
CA ALA A 44 -11.64 10.10 -19.69
C ALA A 44 -12.89 9.22 -19.48
N TYR A 45 -12.69 7.93 -19.21
CA TYR A 45 -13.77 7.00 -18.87
C TYR A 45 -14.50 7.47 -17.61
N TYR A 46 -13.76 7.82 -16.56
CA TYR A 46 -14.33 8.36 -15.34
C TYR A 46 -15.17 9.62 -15.59
N LEU A 47 -14.63 10.59 -16.36
CA LEU A 47 -15.34 11.83 -16.70
C LEU A 47 -16.60 11.60 -17.55
N THR A 48 -16.71 10.47 -18.23
CA THR A 48 -17.94 10.08 -18.95
C THR A 48 -19.05 9.72 -17.98
N GLU A 49 -18.71 9.10 -16.84
CA GLU A 49 -19.70 8.75 -15.80
C GLU A 49 -20.03 9.94 -14.88
N GLN A 50 -19.16 10.96 -14.82
CA GLN A 50 -19.28 12.12 -13.94
C GLN A 50 -19.27 13.43 -14.76
N PRO A 51 -20.42 13.86 -15.30
CA PRO A 51 -20.49 14.99 -16.26
C PRO A 51 -20.11 16.33 -15.63
N ASP A 52 -20.28 16.52 -14.33
CA ASP A 52 -20.01 17.77 -13.62
C ASP A 52 -18.56 17.90 -13.13
N GLU A 53 -17.76 16.86 -13.29
CA GLU A 53 -16.37 16.85 -12.81
C GLU A 53 -15.38 17.17 -13.92
N ARG A 54 -14.22 17.71 -13.50
CA ARG A 54 -13.03 17.95 -14.32
C ARG A 54 -11.93 16.98 -13.91
N GLY A 55 -11.02 16.67 -14.81
CA GLY A 55 -9.89 15.78 -14.57
C GLY A 55 -8.56 16.48 -14.83
N LEU A 56 -7.63 16.34 -13.90
CA LEU A 56 -6.24 16.76 -14.08
C LEU A 56 -5.33 15.53 -13.95
N LEU A 57 -4.62 15.22 -15.03
CA LEU A 57 -3.52 14.24 -15.01
C LEU A 57 -2.20 14.97 -14.77
N VAL A 58 -1.54 14.67 -13.67
CA VAL A 58 -0.22 15.21 -13.32
C VAL A 58 0.83 14.13 -13.56
N LEU A 59 1.83 14.47 -14.37
CA LEU A 59 2.97 13.62 -14.66
C LEU A 59 4.15 14.10 -13.80
N ALA A 60 4.44 13.36 -12.73
CA ALA A 60 5.55 13.70 -11.83
C ALA A 60 6.87 13.13 -12.41
N ASN A 61 7.82 14.02 -12.65
CA ASN A 61 9.14 13.73 -13.19
C ASN A 61 9.12 12.84 -14.47
N PRO A 62 8.32 13.17 -15.51
CA PRO A 62 8.23 12.33 -16.69
C PRO A 62 9.56 12.31 -17.44
N ARG A 63 10.00 11.13 -17.89
CA ARG A 63 11.17 10.98 -18.76
C ARG A 63 10.92 11.31 -20.23
N ILE A 64 9.69 11.71 -20.54
CA ILE A 64 9.22 12.11 -21.88
C ILE A 64 9.29 13.64 -21.95
N THR A 65 9.81 14.21 -23.03
CA THR A 65 9.92 15.66 -23.21
C THR A 65 8.54 16.32 -23.36
N ASP A 66 8.42 17.60 -22.97
CA ASP A 66 7.15 18.33 -23.08
C ASP A 66 6.65 18.45 -24.54
N ALA A 67 7.58 18.55 -25.50
CA ALA A 67 7.23 18.54 -26.92
C ALA A 67 6.56 17.22 -27.33
N ALA A 68 7.09 16.10 -26.85
CA ALA A 68 6.52 14.78 -27.12
C ALA A 68 5.19 14.57 -26.36
N LEU A 69 5.05 15.10 -25.13
CA LEU A 69 3.78 15.08 -24.39
C LEU A 69 2.70 15.90 -25.12
N ARG A 70 3.03 17.11 -25.62
CA ARG A 70 2.08 17.92 -26.42
C ARG A 70 1.71 17.23 -27.73
N ASN A 71 2.61 16.48 -28.34
CA ASN A 71 2.30 15.70 -29.52
C ASN A 71 1.32 14.56 -29.23
N GLU A 72 1.51 13.82 -28.13
CA GLU A 72 0.55 12.80 -27.68
C GLU A 72 -0.80 13.41 -27.31
N TRP A 73 -0.83 14.60 -26.72
CA TRP A 73 -2.08 15.31 -26.45
C TRP A 73 -2.84 15.61 -27.74
N ARG A 74 -2.16 16.09 -28.80
CA ARG A 74 -2.79 16.32 -30.13
C ARG A 74 -3.42 15.05 -30.70
N LEU A 75 -2.85 13.88 -30.46
CA LEU A 75 -3.47 12.61 -30.85
C LEU A 75 -4.70 12.29 -29.98
N ALA A 76 -4.66 12.60 -28.68
CA ALA A 76 -5.82 12.46 -27.81
C ALA A 76 -6.97 13.39 -28.22
N GLU A 77 -6.68 14.61 -28.68
CA GLU A 77 -7.70 15.56 -29.22
C GLU A 77 -8.45 15.01 -30.43
N GLN A 78 -7.80 14.17 -31.23
CA GLN A 78 -8.44 13.53 -32.40
C GLN A 78 -9.26 12.29 -32.02
N THR A 79 -9.05 11.74 -30.80
CA THR A 79 -9.62 10.45 -30.41
C THR A 79 -10.71 10.59 -29.35
N LEU A 80 -10.54 11.52 -28.42
CA LEU A 80 -11.47 11.72 -27.31
C LEU A 80 -12.64 12.64 -27.72
N ARG A 81 -13.77 12.44 -27.08
CA ARG A 81 -14.96 13.27 -27.30
C ARG A 81 -14.68 14.72 -26.87
N PRO A 82 -15.21 15.73 -27.61
CA PRO A 82 -14.99 17.16 -27.31
C PRO A 82 -15.48 17.61 -25.93
N ASP A 83 -16.54 16.99 -25.40
CA ASP A 83 -17.07 17.28 -24.07
C ASP A 83 -16.14 16.78 -22.94
N ILE A 84 -15.41 15.68 -23.15
CA ILE A 84 -14.40 15.16 -22.24
C ILE A 84 -13.13 16.02 -22.31
N LEU A 85 -12.67 16.35 -23.54
CA LEU A 85 -11.45 17.15 -23.74
C LEU A 85 -11.53 18.53 -23.04
N ARG A 86 -12.69 19.20 -23.07
CA ARG A 86 -12.90 20.49 -22.38
C ARG A 86 -12.78 20.39 -20.85
N ARG A 87 -12.93 19.20 -20.28
CA ARG A 87 -12.86 18.93 -18.84
C ARG A 87 -11.58 18.24 -18.40
N LEU A 88 -10.74 17.87 -19.36
CA LEU A 88 -9.49 17.15 -19.11
C LEU A 88 -8.29 18.09 -19.26
N SER A 89 -7.40 18.10 -18.28
CA SER A 89 -6.14 18.85 -18.31
C SER A 89 -4.96 17.92 -18.02
N VAL A 90 -3.80 18.27 -18.55
CA VAL A 90 -2.53 17.53 -18.31
C VAL A 90 -1.46 18.52 -17.88
N ALA A 91 -0.74 18.21 -16.82
CA ALA A 91 0.40 18.96 -16.35
C ALA A 91 1.63 18.06 -16.19
N ALA A 92 2.81 18.61 -16.40
CA ALA A 92 4.08 17.97 -16.10
C ALA A 92 4.78 18.70 -14.96
N GLU A 93 5.21 17.94 -13.95
CA GLU A 93 6.07 18.43 -12.87
C GLU A 93 7.52 18.02 -13.16
N ARG A 94 8.44 19.01 -13.09
CA ARG A 94 9.89 18.79 -13.27
C ARG A 94 10.64 19.58 -12.20
N GLY A 95 10.92 18.87 -11.10
CA GLY A 95 11.55 19.51 -9.94
C GLY A 95 10.63 20.54 -9.27
N ALA A 96 11.02 21.79 -9.20
CA ALA A 96 10.22 22.84 -8.54
C ALA A 96 9.10 23.43 -9.41
N GLU A 97 8.98 23.05 -10.69
CA GLU A 97 8.05 23.66 -11.63
C GLU A 97 6.95 22.67 -12.08
N ILE A 98 5.70 23.15 -12.06
CA ILE A 98 4.56 22.43 -12.66
C ILE A 98 4.08 23.27 -13.84
N SER A 99 4.23 22.73 -15.04
CA SER A 99 3.81 23.36 -16.28
C SER A 99 2.58 22.66 -16.88
N ALA A 100 1.63 23.44 -17.40
CA ALA A 100 0.52 22.88 -18.15
C ALA A 100 1.01 22.38 -19.52
N ILE A 101 0.74 21.12 -19.83
CA ILE A 101 0.93 20.52 -21.14
C ILE A 101 -0.32 20.77 -21.99
N ALA A 102 -1.50 20.64 -21.37
CA ALA A 102 -2.80 20.89 -22.00
C ALA A 102 -3.82 21.38 -20.97
N GLY A 103 -4.73 22.27 -21.38
CA GLY A 103 -5.70 22.90 -20.52
C GLY A 103 -5.12 23.96 -19.59
N GLU A 104 -5.97 24.51 -18.73
CA GLU A 104 -5.58 25.50 -17.73
C GLU A 104 -5.35 24.84 -16.36
N LEU A 105 -4.36 25.34 -15.64
CA LEU A 105 -4.05 24.90 -14.30
C LEU A 105 -4.26 26.05 -13.31
N ASP A 106 -5.30 25.93 -12.50
CA ASP A 106 -5.62 26.88 -11.44
C ASP A 106 -4.43 27.03 -10.47
N PRO A 107 -4.06 28.28 -10.06
CA PRO A 107 -2.92 28.52 -9.18
C PRO A 107 -3.02 27.83 -7.82
N GLU A 108 -4.21 27.77 -7.21
CA GLU A 108 -4.41 27.12 -5.93
C GLU A 108 -4.32 25.59 -6.07
N LEU A 109 -4.91 25.06 -7.16
CA LEU A 109 -4.77 23.64 -7.50
C LEU A 109 -3.31 23.29 -7.78
N ARG A 110 -2.55 24.15 -8.48
CA ARG A 110 -1.11 23.98 -8.71
C ARG A 110 -0.34 23.85 -7.41
N LYS A 111 -0.63 24.72 -6.42
CA LYS A 111 0.00 24.68 -5.09
C LYS A 111 -0.29 23.34 -4.39
N ARG A 112 -1.55 22.90 -4.36
CA ARG A 112 -1.94 21.62 -3.74
C ARG A 112 -1.35 20.41 -4.43
N VAL A 113 -1.29 20.43 -5.76
CA VAL A 113 -0.62 19.38 -6.54
C VAL A 113 0.87 19.34 -6.18
N ARG A 114 1.52 20.51 -6.07
CA ARG A 114 2.93 20.57 -5.65
C ARG A 114 3.13 19.96 -4.27
N ASP A 115 2.34 20.36 -3.28
CA ASP A 115 2.43 19.82 -1.92
C ASP A 115 2.22 18.29 -1.90
N MET A 116 1.39 17.77 -2.81
CA MET A 116 1.17 16.33 -2.95
C MET A 116 2.36 15.64 -3.64
N VAL A 117 2.87 16.19 -4.75
CA VAL A 117 4.02 15.64 -5.47
C VAL A 117 5.28 15.71 -4.60
N ASP A 118 5.49 16.79 -3.85
CA ASP A 118 6.60 16.91 -2.89
C ASP A 118 6.51 15.87 -1.78
N ARG A 119 5.29 15.59 -1.28
CA ARG A 119 5.07 14.49 -0.34
C ARG A 119 5.37 13.13 -0.96
N GLN A 120 4.95 12.90 -2.21
CA GLN A 120 5.26 11.67 -2.95
C GLN A 120 6.76 11.56 -3.29
N ALA A 121 7.43 12.67 -3.61
CA ALA A 121 8.88 12.70 -3.89
C ALA A 121 9.72 12.44 -2.62
N ARG A 122 9.26 12.89 -1.45
CA ARG A 122 9.81 12.52 -0.14
C ARG A 122 9.48 11.07 0.23
N ALA A 123 8.46 10.49 -0.42
CA ALA A 123 8.12 9.09 -0.26
C ALA A 123 9.21 8.23 -0.90
N GLN A 124 9.94 7.54 -0.05
CA GLN A 124 11.08 6.74 -0.48
C GLN A 124 10.62 5.51 -1.27
N PRO A 125 11.36 5.11 -2.32
CA PRO A 125 11.08 3.86 -3.02
C PRO A 125 11.26 2.69 -2.03
N VAL A 126 10.15 2.13 -1.58
CA VAL A 126 10.17 0.91 -0.77
C VAL A 126 10.08 -0.28 -1.73
N ARG A 127 10.94 -1.26 -1.50
CA ARG A 127 10.97 -2.48 -2.31
C ARG A 127 9.61 -3.16 -2.29
N ALA A 128 9.04 -3.44 -3.44
CA ALA A 128 7.76 -4.16 -3.52
C ALA A 128 7.95 -5.64 -3.17
N ARG A 129 7.00 -6.21 -2.42
CA ARG A 129 6.87 -7.65 -2.22
C ARG A 129 6.66 -8.34 -3.58
N GLN A 130 7.29 -9.49 -3.80
CA GLN A 130 7.04 -10.24 -5.04
C GLN A 130 5.59 -10.75 -5.08
N PRO A 131 4.88 -10.65 -6.21
CA PRO A 131 3.48 -11.09 -6.28
C PRO A 131 3.25 -12.56 -5.87
N SER A 132 4.21 -13.45 -6.15
CA SER A 132 4.13 -14.85 -5.75
C SER A 132 4.14 -15.05 -4.23
N GLU A 133 4.91 -14.23 -3.51
CA GLU A 133 4.97 -14.22 -2.05
C GLU A 133 3.69 -13.62 -1.47
N ALA A 134 3.19 -12.53 -2.08
CA ALA A 134 1.92 -11.93 -1.68
C ALA A 134 0.74 -12.92 -1.84
N ILE A 135 0.69 -13.69 -2.92
CA ILE A 135 -0.33 -14.74 -3.12
C ILE A 135 -0.27 -15.80 -2.02
N PHE A 136 0.94 -16.25 -1.69
CA PHE A 136 1.14 -17.21 -0.60
C PHE A 136 0.61 -16.67 0.73
N LEU A 137 0.95 -15.43 1.09
CA LEU A 137 0.51 -14.83 2.36
C LEU A 137 -1.01 -14.60 2.41
N VAL A 138 -1.65 -14.24 1.28
CA VAL A 138 -3.12 -14.13 1.20
C VAL A 138 -3.79 -15.50 1.41
N LEU A 139 -3.22 -16.57 0.83
CA LEU A 139 -3.72 -17.93 1.05
C LEU A 139 -3.53 -18.37 2.51
N LEU A 140 -2.38 -18.06 3.11
CA LEU A 140 -2.07 -18.37 4.50
C LEU A 140 -3.01 -17.63 5.46
N LEU A 141 -3.25 -16.34 5.23
CA LEU A 141 -4.21 -15.57 6.00
C LEU A 141 -5.63 -16.15 5.89
N GLY A 142 -6.03 -16.53 4.68
CA GLY A 142 -7.31 -17.18 4.46
C GLY A 142 -7.44 -18.51 5.18
N TRP A 143 -6.35 -19.27 5.29
CA TRP A 143 -6.31 -20.51 6.04
C TRP A 143 -6.43 -20.25 7.55
N PHE A 144 -5.67 -19.32 8.12
CA PHE A 144 -5.80 -18.93 9.53
C PHE A 144 -7.21 -18.45 9.88
N ARG A 145 -7.83 -17.67 8.99
CA ARG A 145 -9.19 -17.14 9.20
C ARG A 145 -10.30 -18.11 8.84
N ARG A 146 -9.99 -19.37 8.52
CA ARG A 146 -10.95 -20.40 8.04
C ARG A 146 -11.85 -19.89 6.90
N LYS A 147 -11.35 -18.92 6.12
CA LYS A 147 -12.01 -18.50 4.89
C LYS A 147 -11.88 -19.63 3.89
N GLY A 148 -12.99 -20.18 3.45
CA GLY A 148 -13.02 -21.30 2.49
C GLY A 148 -12.21 -21.07 1.22
N PRO A 149 -12.29 -21.99 0.24
CA PRO A 149 -11.49 -21.93 -0.97
C PRO A 149 -11.68 -20.62 -1.75
N MET A 150 -10.58 -20.03 -2.23
CA MET A 150 -10.54 -18.76 -2.95
C MET A 150 -10.51 -18.99 -4.46
N THR A 151 -11.12 -18.07 -5.23
CA THR A 151 -11.01 -18.08 -6.69
C THR A 151 -9.69 -17.46 -7.14
N THR A 152 -9.19 -17.88 -8.30
CA THR A 152 -8.02 -17.24 -8.93
C THR A 152 -8.26 -15.73 -9.16
N GLN A 153 -9.50 -15.37 -9.54
CA GLN A 153 -9.89 -13.97 -9.73
C GLN A 153 -9.76 -13.16 -8.43
N TYR A 154 -10.20 -13.70 -7.30
CA TYR A 154 -10.02 -13.06 -6.00
C TYR A 154 -8.53 -12.81 -5.70
N LEU A 155 -7.66 -13.82 -5.91
CA LEU A 155 -6.21 -13.67 -5.69
C LEU A 155 -5.59 -12.61 -6.61
N MET A 156 -6.01 -12.56 -7.89
CA MET A 156 -5.57 -11.52 -8.82
C MET A 156 -5.96 -10.11 -8.33
N GLN A 157 -7.18 -9.94 -7.87
CA GLN A 157 -7.69 -8.67 -7.36
C GLN A 157 -7.03 -8.26 -6.05
N ALA A 158 -6.89 -9.20 -5.12
CA ALA A 158 -6.29 -8.95 -3.81
C ALA A 158 -4.82 -8.54 -3.90
N VAL A 159 -4.06 -9.19 -4.76
CA VAL A 159 -2.62 -8.91 -4.91
C VAL A 159 -2.35 -7.80 -5.93
N GLY A 160 -3.24 -7.59 -6.90
CA GLY A 160 -3.02 -6.66 -8.01
C GLY A 160 -2.10 -7.24 -9.09
N CYS A 161 -2.23 -8.54 -9.42
CA CYS A 161 -1.37 -9.21 -10.40
C CYS A 161 -2.18 -9.95 -11.48
N SER A 162 -1.48 -10.42 -12.53
CA SER A 162 -2.11 -11.12 -13.65
C SER A 162 -2.37 -12.60 -13.37
N TYR A 163 -3.26 -13.21 -14.16
CA TYR A 163 -3.54 -14.65 -14.08
C TYR A 163 -2.30 -15.54 -14.23
N PRO A 164 -1.40 -15.32 -15.22
CA PRO A 164 -0.17 -16.12 -15.32
C PRO A 164 0.69 -16.06 -14.05
N THR A 165 0.72 -14.94 -13.36
CA THR A 165 1.45 -14.77 -12.09
C THR A 165 0.82 -15.63 -10.99
N VAL A 166 -0.52 -15.61 -10.85
CA VAL A 166 -1.22 -16.47 -9.90
C VAL A 166 -1.01 -17.94 -10.22
N ALA A 167 -1.16 -18.34 -11.49
CA ALA A 167 -0.96 -19.73 -11.93
C ALA A 167 0.47 -20.22 -11.64
N SER A 168 1.49 -19.35 -11.83
CA SER A 168 2.88 -19.67 -11.51
C SER A 168 3.11 -19.82 -10.01
N ALA A 169 2.56 -18.93 -9.18
CA ALA A 169 2.64 -19.03 -7.73
C ALA A 169 1.99 -20.31 -7.20
N LEU A 170 0.78 -20.64 -7.68
CA LEU A 170 0.08 -21.86 -7.30
C LEU A 170 0.79 -23.15 -7.74
N ARG A 171 1.56 -23.10 -8.85
CA ARG A 171 2.40 -24.23 -9.25
C ARG A 171 3.60 -24.40 -8.32
N ARG A 172 4.20 -23.31 -7.88
CA ARG A 172 5.33 -23.34 -6.91
C ARG A 172 4.91 -23.87 -5.55
N LEU A 173 3.68 -23.57 -5.10
CA LEU A 173 3.13 -24.09 -3.84
C LEU A 173 2.79 -25.59 -3.94
N GLY A 174 2.68 -26.14 -5.15
CA GLY A 174 2.58 -27.59 -5.38
C GLY A 174 1.50 -28.28 -4.55
N ASN A 175 1.95 -29.26 -3.76
CA ASN A 175 1.08 -30.08 -2.91
C ASN A 175 0.54 -29.34 -1.66
N SER A 176 1.08 -28.18 -1.32
CA SER A 176 0.55 -27.35 -0.22
C SER A 176 -0.81 -26.76 -0.56
N VAL A 177 -1.21 -26.75 -1.86
CA VAL A 177 -2.48 -26.18 -2.33
C VAL A 177 -3.43 -27.29 -2.82
N ARG A 178 -4.60 -27.40 -2.19
CA ARG A 178 -5.72 -28.17 -2.70
C ARG A 178 -6.48 -27.37 -3.77
N ARG A 179 -6.76 -28.03 -4.90
CA ARG A 179 -7.57 -27.50 -6.00
C ARG A 179 -8.93 -28.20 -6.02
N PHE A 180 -9.98 -27.42 -6.14
CA PHE A 180 -11.36 -27.92 -6.20
C PHE A 180 -11.85 -27.97 -7.66
N SER A 181 -12.88 -28.75 -7.91
CA SER A 181 -13.48 -28.92 -9.25
C SER A 181 -14.02 -27.61 -9.84
N ASP A 182 -14.42 -26.68 -8.99
CA ASP A 182 -14.90 -25.33 -9.36
C ASP A 182 -13.76 -24.30 -9.52
N ARG A 183 -12.50 -24.76 -9.64
CA ARG A 183 -11.29 -23.97 -9.84
C ARG A 183 -10.91 -23.09 -8.64
N ARG A 184 -11.55 -23.23 -7.49
CA ARG A 184 -11.11 -22.61 -6.24
C ARG A 184 -9.88 -23.33 -5.70
N VAL A 185 -9.11 -22.62 -4.87
CA VAL A 185 -7.86 -23.09 -4.26
C VAL A 185 -7.82 -22.75 -2.77
N GLN A 186 -7.18 -23.60 -2.00
CA GLN A 186 -7.00 -23.41 -0.56
C GLN A 186 -5.72 -24.13 -0.12
N LEU A 187 -5.06 -23.65 0.93
CA LEU A 187 -4.01 -24.43 1.57
C LEU A 187 -4.62 -25.68 2.23
N TRP A 188 -3.92 -26.82 2.06
CA TRP A 188 -4.35 -28.10 2.63
C TRP A 188 -4.05 -28.19 4.13
N GLY A 189 -2.98 -27.52 4.59
CA GLY A 189 -2.50 -27.45 5.95
C GLY A 189 -1.48 -26.33 6.07
N PHE A 190 -0.81 -26.22 7.21
CA PHE A 190 0.25 -25.23 7.37
C PHE A 190 1.47 -25.58 6.49
N PRO A 191 1.86 -24.70 5.56
CA PRO A 191 2.93 -24.95 4.59
C PRO A 191 4.31 -24.59 5.18
N SER A 192 4.85 -25.43 6.03
CA SER A 192 6.04 -25.16 6.83
C SER A 192 7.28 -24.77 6.01
N GLU A 193 7.49 -25.42 4.85
CA GLU A 193 8.65 -25.10 3.98
C GLU A 193 8.53 -23.71 3.34
N GLU A 194 7.32 -23.38 2.86
CA GLU A 194 7.02 -22.06 2.27
C GLU A 194 7.12 -20.97 3.32
N TRP A 195 6.63 -21.23 4.52
CA TRP A 195 6.74 -20.31 5.64
C TRP A 195 8.20 -20.07 6.00
N GLN A 196 9.00 -21.13 6.16
CA GLN A 196 10.42 -20.99 6.47
C GLN A 196 11.17 -20.21 5.39
N ARG A 197 10.83 -20.42 4.11
CA ARG A 197 11.40 -19.63 3.01
C ARG A 197 11.00 -18.16 3.09
N ALA A 198 9.75 -17.86 3.47
CA ALA A 198 9.27 -16.50 3.66
C ALA A 198 10.04 -15.80 4.80
N VAL A 199 10.20 -16.45 5.94
CA VAL A 199 10.96 -15.93 7.09
C VAL A 199 12.44 -15.71 6.73
N THR A 200 13.07 -16.67 6.03
CA THR A 200 14.47 -16.53 5.59
C THR A 200 14.67 -15.34 4.64
N ASN A 201 13.65 -15.02 3.83
CA ASN A 201 13.67 -13.90 2.89
C ASN A 201 12.88 -12.68 3.38
N LEU A 202 12.80 -12.49 4.69
CA LEU A 202 11.92 -11.52 5.34
C LEU A 202 12.00 -10.11 4.75
N GLY A 203 13.19 -9.58 4.49
CA GLY A 203 13.36 -8.25 3.91
C GLY A 203 12.78 -8.08 2.49
N ARG A 204 12.46 -9.18 1.77
CA ARG A 204 11.73 -9.15 0.49
C ARG A 204 10.24 -9.36 0.67
N VAL A 205 9.89 -10.20 1.63
CA VAL A 205 8.50 -10.61 1.90
C VAL A 205 7.78 -9.53 2.71
N HIS A 206 8.47 -8.88 3.62
CA HIS A 206 7.92 -7.88 4.55
C HIS A 206 8.82 -6.64 4.60
N PRO A 207 8.80 -5.79 3.55
CA PRO A 207 9.64 -4.59 3.49
C PRO A 207 9.36 -3.67 4.67
N THR A 208 10.40 -3.37 5.44
CA THR A 208 10.31 -2.59 6.68
C THR A 208 11.26 -1.40 6.66
N LEU A 209 10.79 -0.26 7.13
CA LEU A 209 11.56 0.95 7.36
C LEU A 209 11.72 1.15 8.85
N TYR A 210 12.94 1.42 9.30
CA TYR A 210 13.25 1.56 10.71
C TYR A 210 13.56 3.01 11.07
N TYR A 211 13.13 3.41 12.26
CA TYR A 211 13.37 4.75 12.79
C TYR A 211 13.90 4.65 14.22
N ALA A 212 15.01 5.37 14.46
CA ALA A 212 15.59 5.56 15.78
C ALA A 212 15.13 6.91 16.36
N ASP A 213 14.92 6.98 17.66
CA ASP A 213 14.61 8.20 18.37
C ASP A 213 15.91 8.93 18.72
N ARG A 214 16.13 10.12 18.14
CA ARG A 214 17.32 10.98 18.34
C ARG A 214 17.14 12.03 19.42
N SER A 215 16.01 12.04 20.13
CA SER A 215 15.72 13.07 21.15
C SER A 215 16.60 12.96 22.41
N GLY A 216 17.31 11.84 22.60
CA GLY A 216 18.01 11.53 23.84
C GLY A 216 17.10 11.06 24.99
N GLN A 217 15.79 11.24 24.86
CA GLN A 217 14.76 10.75 25.79
C GLN A 217 13.77 9.89 25.02
N ARG A 218 14.07 8.59 24.91
CA ARG A 218 13.25 7.66 24.15
C ARG A 218 11.79 7.69 24.59
N ARG A 219 10.92 7.90 23.60
CA ARG A 219 9.50 7.69 23.81
C ARG A 219 9.18 6.20 23.90
N SER A 220 8.28 5.86 24.81
CA SER A 220 7.76 4.49 24.85
C SER A 220 6.88 4.19 23.63
N PRO A 221 6.80 2.92 23.20
CA PRO A 221 5.92 2.49 22.11
C PRO A 221 4.46 2.90 22.35
N GLU A 222 3.98 2.87 23.60
CA GLU A 222 2.63 3.27 23.98
C GLU A 222 2.41 4.79 23.81
N SER A 223 3.46 5.59 24.04
CA SER A 223 3.40 7.04 23.80
C SER A 223 3.32 7.36 22.31
N LEU A 224 4.09 6.65 21.48
CA LEU A 224 4.02 6.76 20.02
C LEU A 224 2.68 6.28 19.50
N LEU A 225 2.13 5.18 20.03
CA LEU A 225 0.82 4.66 19.66
C LEU A 225 -0.29 5.69 19.94
N ARG A 226 -0.29 6.34 21.11
CA ARG A 226 -1.28 7.40 21.43
C ARG A 226 -1.24 8.55 20.43
N ARG A 227 -0.07 8.90 19.89
CA ARG A 227 0.05 9.90 18.83
C ARG A 227 -0.44 9.39 17.49
N ALA A 228 -0.17 8.11 17.19
CA ALA A 228 -0.66 7.47 15.98
C ALA A 228 -2.19 7.44 15.90
N LEU A 229 -2.87 7.23 17.04
CA LEU A 229 -4.33 7.31 17.15
C LEU A 229 -4.90 8.67 16.76
N GLY A 230 -4.13 9.75 16.93
CA GLY A 230 -4.51 11.12 16.55
C GLY A 230 -4.29 11.47 15.06
N LEU A 231 -3.77 10.56 14.24
CA LEU A 231 -3.40 10.88 12.86
C LEU A 231 -4.58 10.89 11.87
N ASP A 232 -5.76 10.42 12.23
CA ASP A 232 -6.95 10.30 11.35
C ASP A 232 -6.60 9.69 9.97
N ARG A 233 -5.90 8.53 9.99
CA ARG A 233 -5.43 7.81 8.79
C ARG A 233 -5.97 6.38 8.76
N GLY A 234 -6.69 6.05 7.68
CA GLY A 234 -7.23 4.71 7.46
C GLY A 234 -6.28 3.75 6.72
N ASP A 235 -5.12 4.22 6.27
CA ASP A 235 -4.11 3.43 5.56
C ASP A 235 -3.01 2.89 6.48
N ILE A 236 -3.09 3.18 7.79
CA ILE A 236 -2.14 2.73 8.80
C ILE A 236 -2.85 1.79 9.78
N ALA A 237 -2.18 0.71 10.15
CA ALA A 237 -2.64 -0.23 11.18
C ALA A 237 -1.54 -0.48 12.21
N VAL A 238 -1.94 -0.83 13.43
CA VAL A 238 -1.02 -1.30 14.47
C VAL A 238 -0.60 -2.73 14.15
N GLY A 239 0.70 -3.00 14.17
CA GLY A 239 1.29 -4.31 13.88
C GLY A 239 2.09 -4.88 15.06
N GLY A 240 2.94 -5.87 14.75
CA GLY A 240 3.91 -6.43 15.66
C GLY A 240 3.33 -6.98 16.97
N VAL A 241 4.04 -6.72 18.05
CA VAL A 241 3.70 -7.24 19.39
C VAL A 241 2.32 -6.79 19.86
N LEU A 242 1.95 -5.53 19.63
CA LEU A 242 0.68 -4.99 20.12
C LEU A 242 -0.52 -5.67 19.44
N ALA A 243 -0.46 -5.83 18.11
CA ALA A 243 -1.51 -6.54 17.39
C ALA A 243 -1.48 -8.05 17.66
N ALA A 244 -0.30 -8.67 17.77
CA ALA A 244 -0.19 -10.09 18.13
C ALA A 244 -0.84 -10.39 19.49
N ARG A 245 -0.67 -9.52 20.49
CA ARG A 245 -1.34 -9.64 21.80
C ARG A 245 -2.86 -9.49 21.73
N HIS A 246 -3.37 -8.72 20.79
CA HIS A 246 -4.82 -8.66 20.58
C HIS A 246 -5.35 -10.02 20.11
N TYR A 247 -4.68 -10.67 19.16
CA TYR A 247 -5.07 -11.99 18.65
C TYR A 247 -4.79 -13.12 19.65
N TYR A 248 -3.72 -12.99 20.42
CA TYR A 248 -3.27 -13.97 21.40
C TYR A 248 -2.84 -13.26 22.69
N PRO A 249 -3.79 -12.99 23.62
CA PRO A 249 -3.51 -12.26 24.88
C PRO A 249 -2.51 -12.95 25.80
N ALA A 250 -2.34 -14.27 25.67
CA ALA A 250 -1.39 -15.05 26.48
C ALA A 250 0.07 -14.99 25.97
N LEU A 251 0.37 -14.23 24.91
CA LEU A 251 1.70 -14.11 24.35
C LEU A 251 2.75 -13.73 25.42
N ASP A 252 3.70 -14.64 25.67
CA ASP A 252 4.72 -14.47 26.75
C ASP A 252 5.81 -13.47 26.31
N LEU A 253 5.53 -12.19 26.54
CA LEU A 253 6.50 -11.12 26.35
C LEU A 253 6.23 -9.98 27.32
N ARG A 254 7.24 -9.59 28.10
CA ARG A 254 7.16 -8.41 28.96
C ARG A 254 7.50 -7.14 28.17
N GLY A 255 6.60 -6.15 28.21
CA GLY A 255 6.77 -4.88 27.53
C GLY A 255 6.57 -4.96 26.02
N THR A 256 6.83 -3.86 25.34
CA THR A 256 6.79 -3.71 23.89
C THR A 256 8.13 -3.11 23.45
N PRO A 257 8.95 -3.83 22.65
CA PRO A 257 10.32 -3.37 22.36
C PRO A 257 10.35 -2.13 21.47
N ARG A 258 9.38 -1.99 20.58
CA ARG A 258 9.22 -0.87 19.63
C ARG A 258 7.76 -0.79 19.20
N LEU A 259 7.36 0.33 18.62
CA LEU A 259 6.08 0.43 17.89
C LEU A 259 6.26 -0.15 16.49
N ASP A 260 5.39 -1.07 16.09
CA ASP A 260 5.28 -1.55 14.71
C ASP A 260 3.98 -1.01 14.11
N LEU A 261 4.08 -0.34 12.97
CA LEU A 261 2.94 0.13 12.18
C LEU A 261 2.99 -0.50 10.79
N THR A 262 1.83 -0.88 10.27
CA THR A 262 1.68 -1.38 8.90
C THR A 262 1.04 -0.31 8.05
N LEU A 263 1.73 0.13 7.00
CA LEU A 263 1.25 1.13 6.04
C LEU A 263 0.78 0.46 4.76
N HIS A 264 -0.49 0.61 4.41
CA HIS A 264 -1.02 0.17 3.12
C HIS A 264 -0.77 1.23 2.05
N SER A 265 0.10 0.91 1.12
CA SER A 265 0.49 1.79 0.02
C SER A 265 0.59 1.03 -1.29
N PRO A 266 -0.52 0.76 -1.99
CA PRO A 266 -0.55 0.01 -3.26
C PRO A 266 0.12 0.78 -4.41
N ALA A 267 0.24 2.11 -4.32
CA ALA A 267 0.98 2.93 -5.26
C ALA A 267 2.51 2.75 -5.12
N GLY A 268 3.27 3.20 -6.11
CA GLY A 268 4.72 3.02 -6.17
C GLY A 268 5.52 3.67 -5.02
N SER A 269 4.99 4.70 -4.39
CA SER A 269 5.61 5.47 -3.29
C SER A 269 4.79 5.38 -2.01
N ALA A 270 5.44 5.37 -0.84
CA ALA A 270 4.80 5.36 0.47
C ALA A 270 4.83 6.77 1.09
N ASP A 271 3.68 7.29 1.50
CA ASP A 271 3.62 8.54 2.26
C ASP A 271 4.02 8.28 3.72
N LEU A 272 5.24 8.67 4.05
CA LEU A 272 5.85 8.52 5.38
C LEU A 272 5.82 9.81 6.21
N SER A 273 5.13 10.86 5.72
CA SER A 273 5.06 12.16 6.42
C SER A 273 4.45 12.07 7.82
N PHE A 274 3.67 11.02 8.08
CA PHE A 274 3.10 10.77 9.40
C PHE A 274 4.16 10.47 10.47
N VAL A 275 5.34 9.97 10.09
CA VAL A 275 6.41 9.64 11.05
C VAL A 275 6.90 10.91 11.74
N GLU A 276 7.09 12.02 11.00
CA GLU A 276 7.45 13.33 11.55
C GLU A 276 6.33 13.89 12.46
N GLN A 277 5.06 13.59 12.13
CA GLN A 277 3.92 13.98 12.97
C GLN A 277 3.85 13.14 14.27
N LEU A 278 4.29 11.88 14.24
CA LEU A 278 4.42 11.06 15.45
C LEU A 278 5.48 11.66 16.39
N ASP A 279 6.67 11.89 15.86
CA ASP A 279 7.73 12.57 16.56
C ASP A 279 8.80 13.08 15.58
N PRO A 280 9.10 14.40 15.58
CA PRO A 280 10.15 14.96 14.73
C PRO A 280 11.56 14.39 15.02
N ALA A 281 11.77 13.79 16.19
CA ALA A 281 13.03 13.15 16.56
C ALA A 281 13.21 11.72 15.99
N LEU A 282 12.19 11.18 15.33
CA LEU A 282 12.28 9.89 14.65
C LEU A 282 13.02 10.05 13.32
N GLU A 283 14.26 9.62 13.30
CA GLU A 283 15.10 9.60 12.12
C GLU A 283 15.23 8.19 11.55
N ARG A 284 15.20 8.10 10.23
CA ARG A 284 15.40 6.82 9.55
C ARG A 284 16.78 6.26 9.84
N THR A 285 16.84 4.95 10.11
CA THR A 285 18.09 4.21 10.27
C THR A 285 18.08 2.94 9.43
N ASP A 286 19.20 2.62 8.82
CA ASP A 286 19.44 1.33 8.15
C ASP A 286 20.24 0.38 9.07
N SER A 287 20.74 0.89 10.19
CA SER A 287 21.47 0.10 11.19
C SER A 287 20.51 -0.68 12.08
N LYS A 288 20.62 -2.00 12.06
CA LYS A 288 19.91 -2.89 13.01
C LYS A 288 20.62 -2.96 14.38
N GLU A 289 21.76 -2.30 14.53
CA GLU A 289 22.51 -2.20 15.78
C GLU A 289 21.99 -1.06 16.66
N GLU A 290 21.38 -0.06 16.03
CA GLU A 290 20.74 1.02 16.76
C GLU A 290 19.36 0.59 17.28
N PRO A 291 19.00 1.07 18.46
CA PRO A 291 17.71 0.74 19.03
C PRO A 291 16.57 1.40 18.24
N VAL A 292 15.83 0.58 17.54
CA VAL A 292 14.65 0.98 16.77
C VAL A 292 13.52 1.37 17.72
N ALA A 293 12.94 2.57 17.53
CA ALA A 293 11.77 3.04 18.26
C ALA A 293 10.47 2.76 17.48
N LEU A 294 10.53 2.89 16.15
CA LEU A 294 9.39 2.66 15.25
C LEU A 294 9.84 1.81 14.05
N ALA A 295 9.06 0.79 13.70
CA ALA A 295 9.17 0.06 12.46
C ALA A 295 7.89 0.28 11.62
N VAL A 296 8.05 0.61 10.33
CA VAL A 296 6.94 0.78 9.39
C VAL A 296 7.03 -0.31 8.32
N HIS A 297 6.09 -1.24 8.37
CA HIS A 297 5.95 -2.33 7.40
C HIS A 297 5.10 -1.86 6.23
N VAL A 298 5.58 -1.98 4.99
CA VAL A 298 4.87 -1.42 3.83
C VAL A 298 4.20 -2.51 3.02
N LEU A 299 2.86 -2.48 2.99
CA LEU A 299 2.03 -3.37 2.19
C LEU A 299 1.75 -2.78 0.81
N ARG A 300 2.10 -3.53 -0.23
CA ARG A 300 1.93 -3.16 -1.66
C ARG A 300 0.81 -3.96 -2.34
N THR A 301 0.12 -4.81 -1.63
CA THR A 301 -1.04 -5.54 -2.15
C THR A 301 -2.18 -4.56 -2.46
N ARG A 302 -3.01 -4.88 -3.45
CA ARG A 302 -4.15 -4.04 -3.79
C ARG A 302 -5.22 -4.05 -2.71
N ALA A 303 -5.48 -5.23 -2.13
CA ALA A 303 -6.34 -5.36 -0.97
C ALA A 303 -5.52 -5.28 0.33
N VAL A 304 -6.14 -4.75 1.35
CA VAL A 304 -5.66 -4.74 2.73
C VAL A 304 -6.62 -5.56 3.60
N PHE A 305 -6.08 -6.24 4.60
CA PHE A 305 -6.83 -7.14 5.47
C PHE A 305 -6.78 -6.70 6.93
N PHE A 306 -6.70 -5.40 7.14
CA PHE A 306 -6.74 -4.82 8.48
C PHE A 306 -8.02 -5.21 9.20
N GLU A 307 -7.91 -5.39 10.51
CA GLU A 307 -9.03 -5.69 11.39
C GLU A 307 -9.44 -4.41 12.12
N THR A 308 -10.69 -4.02 11.94
CA THR A 308 -11.23 -2.84 12.61
C THR A 308 -11.49 -3.16 14.08
N VAL A 309 -11.06 -2.28 14.97
CA VAL A 309 -11.36 -2.30 16.41
C VAL A 309 -12.20 -1.08 16.76
N ASP A 310 -13.05 -1.20 17.79
CA ASP A 310 -14.07 -0.18 18.12
C ASP A 310 -13.47 1.19 18.44
N ASP A 311 -12.35 1.22 19.17
CA ASP A 311 -11.69 2.46 19.57
C ASP A 311 -10.19 2.40 19.21
N GLY A 312 -9.82 2.84 18.01
CA GLY A 312 -8.40 2.95 17.69
C GLY A 312 -8.04 2.82 16.21
N LEU A 313 -6.75 2.74 15.96
CA LEU A 313 -6.24 2.34 14.65
C LEU A 313 -6.58 0.87 14.39
N PRO A 314 -6.88 0.50 13.15
CA PRO A 314 -7.06 -0.90 12.79
C PRO A 314 -5.80 -1.71 13.11
N LEU A 315 -5.96 -3.01 13.27
CA LEU A 315 -4.86 -3.94 13.49
C LEU A 315 -4.41 -4.56 12.16
N ALA A 316 -3.10 -4.74 12.01
CA ALA A 316 -2.54 -5.55 10.94
C ALA A 316 -2.98 -7.01 11.10
N ASP A 317 -3.05 -7.74 9.99
CA ASP A 317 -3.49 -9.13 10.02
C ASP A 317 -2.48 -10.07 10.71
N GLN A 318 -2.94 -11.28 11.05
CA GLN A 318 -2.14 -12.27 11.80
C GLN A 318 -0.83 -12.64 11.10
N VAL A 319 -0.83 -12.69 9.77
CA VAL A 319 0.37 -13.04 8.99
C VAL A 319 1.38 -11.92 9.03
N ASP A 320 0.94 -10.66 8.86
CA ASP A 320 1.83 -9.51 8.99
C ASP A 320 2.36 -9.36 10.43
N CYS A 321 1.55 -9.66 11.45
CA CYS A 321 2.03 -9.70 12.85
C CYS A 321 3.12 -10.75 13.07
N LEU A 322 2.95 -11.97 12.54
CA LEU A 322 3.97 -13.02 12.61
C LEU A 322 5.29 -12.58 11.96
N LEU A 323 5.21 -12.00 10.76
CA LEU A 323 6.39 -11.50 10.05
C LEU A 323 7.08 -10.36 10.82
N ALA A 324 6.30 -9.48 11.46
CA ALA A 324 6.82 -8.40 12.30
C ALA A 324 7.53 -8.92 13.57
N LEU A 325 7.02 -10.00 14.19
CA LEU A 325 7.70 -10.65 15.32
C LEU A 325 9.07 -11.23 14.92
N HIS A 326 9.14 -11.89 13.75
CA HIS A 326 10.43 -12.36 13.21
C HIS A 326 11.35 -11.19 12.87
N ASP A 327 10.85 -10.10 12.32
CA ASP A 327 11.64 -8.89 12.04
C ASP A 327 12.19 -8.25 13.32
N ALA A 328 11.43 -8.30 14.41
CA ALA A 328 11.85 -7.85 15.74
C ALA A 328 12.81 -8.86 16.46
N ARG A 329 13.15 -9.98 15.79
CA ARG A 329 13.97 -11.08 16.36
C ARG A 329 13.35 -11.70 17.62
N LEU A 330 12.04 -11.78 17.65
CA LEU A 330 11.25 -12.39 18.72
C LEU A 330 10.81 -13.81 18.30
N GLU A 331 11.78 -14.66 17.92
CA GLU A 331 11.54 -16.02 17.41
C GLU A 331 10.73 -16.92 18.35
N PRO A 332 10.98 -16.93 19.68
CA PRO A 332 10.16 -17.70 20.61
C PRO A 332 8.68 -17.27 20.56
N GLN A 333 8.41 -15.97 20.59
CA GLN A 333 7.06 -15.39 20.56
C GLN A 333 6.39 -15.60 19.19
N ALA A 334 7.15 -15.48 18.10
CA ALA A 334 6.65 -15.78 16.76
C ALA A 334 6.23 -17.25 16.64
N ARG A 335 6.99 -18.17 17.22
CA ARG A 335 6.66 -19.61 17.25
C ARG A 335 5.42 -19.87 18.10
N GLU A 336 5.37 -19.32 19.30
CA GLU A 336 4.23 -19.46 20.20
C GLU A 336 2.93 -18.95 19.55
N PHE A 337 2.98 -17.78 18.91
CA PHE A 337 1.84 -17.21 18.21
C PHE A 337 1.45 -18.04 16.98
N LEU A 338 2.43 -18.55 16.23
CA LEU A 338 2.18 -19.45 15.11
C LEU A 338 1.49 -20.74 15.56
N ASP A 339 1.99 -21.38 16.63
CA ASP A 339 1.43 -22.61 17.18
C ASP A 339 -0.02 -22.40 17.63
N PHE A 340 -0.32 -21.26 18.26
CA PHE A 340 -1.68 -20.85 18.60
C PHE A 340 -2.57 -20.74 17.35
N LEU A 341 -2.11 -20.03 16.31
CA LEU A 341 -2.89 -19.85 15.08
C LEU A 341 -3.14 -21.20 14.37
N VAL A 342 -2.12 -22.05 14.28
CA VAL A 342 -2.23 -23.38 13.65
C VAL A 342 -3.22 -24.27 14.42
N THR A 343 -3.11 -24.29 15.75
CA THR A 343 -4.03 -25.07 16.61
C THR A 343 -5.46 -24.55 16.53
N SER A 344 -5.63 -23.24 16.37
CA SER A 344 -6.96 -22.62 16.24
C SER A 344 -7.65 -23.01 14.93
N VAL A 345 -6.94 -23.46 13.89
CA VAL A 345 -7.52 -23.89 12.60
C VAL A 345 -7.90 -25.37 12.60
N GLY A 346 -7.18 -26.22 13.33
CA GLY A 346 -7.50 -27.67 13.48
C GLY A 346 -8.71 -27.82 14.37
#